data_06a20845bf5e818eac3c1b684cb3ee66
#
_entry.id   06a20845bf5e818eac3c1b684cb3ee66
#
_cell.length_a   1.000
_cell.length_b   1.000
_cell.length_c   1.000
_cell.angle_alpha   90.00
_cell.angle_beta   90.00
_cell.angle_gamma   90.00
#
_symmetry.space_group_name_H-M   'P 1'
#
loop_
_entity.id
_entity.type
_entity.pdbx_description
1 polymer ?
#
loop_
_entity_poly.entity_id
_entity_poly.type
_entity_poly.pdbx_seq_one_letter_code
_entity_poly.pdbx_strand_id
1 'polypeptide(L)'
;MLSVLSRSARAFAILSLASLPAFAANYTLDGAHSRVGFGVKHMMVSTVKGAFKSFSGTVVIDDADLTKSSVKVEIDTASVDTGIEKRDEHLKSPDFFDVANHPKMTFTSTSVKKQGAKLLVAGDLSLHGVTKPVTLTVEGPTKEWTNPYGQVVRGASATAKINRKDFGLAWGKVTEAGAVVVAEEVTLELELELVKAAEAPKEAAKPADKK
;
A
#
# COMPACT_ATOMS: atom_id res chain seq x y z
N MET A 1 -80.11 15.43 -17.85
CA MET A 1 -78.82 16.15 -17.71
C MET A 1 -77.88 15.28 -16.92
N LEU A 2 -77.03 14.45 -17.58
CA LEU A 2 -76.03 13.64 -16.94
C LEU A 2 -74.65 14.32 -17.08
N SER A 3 -74.04 14.67 -15.97
CA SER A 3 -72.66 15.19 -15.95
C SER A 3 -71.69 14.02 -15.80
N VAL A 4 -70.81 13.84 -16.80
CA VAL A 4 -69.74 12.85 -16.82
C VAL A 4 -68.52 13.49 -16.12
N LEU A 5 -68.14 13.01 -14.94
CA LEU A 5 -66.85 13.36 -14.30
C LEU A 5 -65.72 12.52 -14.92
N SER A 6 -64.86 13.20 -15.66
CA SER A 6 -63.60 12.66 -16.17
C SER A 6 -62.57 12.56 -15.01
N ARG A 7 -62.19 11.36 -14.62
CA ARG A 7 -61.07 11.08 -13.71
C ARG A 7 -59.75 10.98 -14.50
N SER A 8 -58.96 12.07 -14.45
CA SER A 8 -57.60 12.04 -15.00
C SER A 8 -56.68 11.26 -14.08
N ALA A 9 -56.28 10.05 -14.48
CA ALA A 9 -55.26 9.28 -13.80
C ALA A 9 -53.86 9.86 -14.14
N ARG A 10 -53.20 10.48 -13.18
CA ARG A 10 -51.79 10.89 -13.31
C ARG A 10 -50.89 9.66 -13.01
N ALA A 11 -50.29 9.11 -14.04
CA ALA A 11 -49.26 8.09 -13.92
C ALA A 11 -47.98 8.74 -13.37
N PHE A 12 -47.58 8.39 -12.19
CA PHE A 12 -46.28 8.73 -11.62
C PHE A 12 -45.27 7.74 -12.18
N ALA A 13 -44.42 8.17 -13.09
CA ALA A 13 -43.26 7.38 -13.54
C ALA A 13 -42.20 7.40 -12.45
N ILE A 14 -42.03 6.31 -11.74
CA ILE A 14 -40.92 6.11 -10.80
C ILE A 14 -39.67 5.83 -11.65
N LEU A 15 -38.81 6.85 -11.78
CA LEU A 15 -37.49 6.72 -12.38
C LEU A 15 -36.58 5.99 -11.39
N SER A 16 -36.47 4.68 -11.51
CA SER A 16 -35.51 3.89 -10.72
C SER A 16 -34.10 4.24 -11.22
N LEU A 17 -33.35 5.03 -10.43
CA LEU A 17 -31.91 5.17 -10.61
C LEU A 17 -31.27 3.80 -10.33
N ALA A 18 -30.92 3.08 -11.38
CA ALA A 18 -30.05 1.93 -11.24
C ALA A 18 -28.67 2.42 -10.79
N SER A 19 -28.33 2.22 -9.51
CA SER A 19 -26.97 2.41 -9.04
C SER A 19 -26.07 1.41 -9.75
N LEU A 20 -25.18 1.88 -10.61
CA LEU A 20 -24.13 1.06 -11.20
C LEU A 20 -23.28 0.51 -10.04
N PRO A 21 -22.95 -0.79 -10.03
CA PRO A 21 -22.07 -1.33 -9.02
C PRO A 21 -20.72 -0.60 -9.14
N ALA A 22 -20.29 0.04 -8.05
CA ALA A 22 -18.93 0.58 -7.94
C ALA A 22 -17.98 -0.61 -7.90
N PHE A 23 -17.25 -0.86 -8.99
CA PHE A 23 -16.22 -1.89 -9.03
C PHE A 23 -14.98 -1.37 -8.32
N ALA A 24 -14.33 -2.23 -7.53
CA ALA A 24 -13.02 -1.96 -6.98
C ALA A 24 -12.02 -1.72 -8.14
N ALA A 25 -11.25 -0.64 -8.05
CA ALA A 25 -10.28 -0.28 -9.08
C ALA A 25 -8.89 -0.77 -8.68
N ASN A 26 -8.13 -1.27 -9.66
CA ASN A 26 -6.76 -1.71 -9.48
C ASN A 26 -5.79 -0.54 -9.75
N TYR A 27 -4.80 -0.41 -8.90
CA TYR A 27 -3.71 0.55 -9.03
C TYR A 27 -2.38 -0.18 -8.90
N THR A 28 -1.34 0.33 -9.56
CA THR A 28 0.04 -0.08 -9.39
C THR A 28 0.83 1.03 -8.72
N LEU A 29 1.90 0.68 -7.99
CA LEU A 29 2.82 1.67 -7.43
C LEU A 29 3.65 2.30 -8.55
N ASP A 30 3.73 3.63 -8.57
CA ASP A 30 4.70 4.35 -9.40
C ASP A 30 6.04 4.40 -8.67
N GLY A 31 7.03 3.66 -9.16
CA GLY A 31 8.37 3.61 -8.56
C GLY A 31 9.16 4.91 -8.70
N ALA A 32 8.81 5.80 -9.65
CA ALA A 32 9.50 7.07 -9.86
C ALA A 32 9.04 8.15 -8.86
N HIS A 33 7.76 8.11 -8.47
CA HIS A 33 7.16 9.12 -7.59
C HIS A 33 6.76 8.57 -6.21
N SER A 34 7.15 7.32 -5.90
CA SER A 34 6.92 6.71 -4.59
C SER A 34 8.22 6.51 -3.83
N ARG A 35 8.11 6.45 -2.50
CA ARG A 35 9.21 6.18 -1.60
C ARG A 35 8.82 5.11 -0.58
N VAL A 36 9.56 4.03 -0.54
CA VAL A 36 9.50 3.03 0.53
C VAL A 36 10.66 3.29 1.48
N GLY A 37 10.43 4.14 2.48
CA GLY A 37 11.44 4.65 3.39
C GLY A 37 11.39 4.03 4.78
N PHE A 38 12.50 4.18 5.51
CA PHE A 38 12.62 3.82 6.91
C PHE A 38 13.55 4.77 7.66
N GLY A 39 13.36 4.81 8.98
CA GLY A 39 14.24 5.53 9.91
C GLY A 39 14.58 4.69 11.13
N VAL A 40 15.84 4.72 11.56
CA VAL A 40 16.31 4.03 12.77
C VAL A 40 17.20 4.95 13.61
N LYS A 41 17.06 4.92 14.93
CA LYS A 41 17.92 5.67 15.84
C LYS A 41 19.32 5.07 15.89
N HIS A 42 20.32 5.92 15.70
CA HIS A 42 21.74 5.61 15.84
C HIS A 42 22.26 6.27 17.11
N MET A 43 22.83 5.46 18.03
CA MET A 43 23.34 5.87 19.32
C MET A 43 22.37 6.72 20.16
N MET A 44 21.06 6.62 19.89
CA MET A 44 19.99 7.46 20.47
C MET A 44 20.14 8.97 20.21
N VAL A 45 21.09 9.39 19.38
CA VAL A 45 21.44 10.79 19.10
C VAL A 45 20.80 11.25 17.79
N SER A 46 20.97 10.49 16.70
CA SER A 46 20.49 10.83 15.36
C SER A 46 19.55 9.77 14.82
N THR A 47 18.88 10.10 13.71
CA THR A 47 18.07 9.14 12.94
C THR A 47 18.75 8.91 11.60
N VAL A 48 19.19 7.68 11.36
CA VAL A 48 19.61 7.25 10.03
C VAL A 48 18.33 6.97 9.23
N LYS A 49 18.19 7.63 8.07
CA LYS A 49 17.12 7.37 7.10
C LYS A 49 17.66 6.59 5.92
N GLY A 50 16.83 5.71 5.39
CA GLY A 50 17.10 4.98 4.16
C GLY A 50 15.81 4.75 3.37
N ALA A 51 15.95 4.18 2.19
CA ALA A 51 14.83 3.75 1.35
C ALA A 51 15.24 2.55 0.51
N PHE A 52 14.23 1.82 0.02
CA PHE A 52 14.41 0.84 -1.04
C PHE A 52 14.05 1.49 -2.37
N LYS A 53 14.91 1.31 -3.39
CA LYS A 53 14.76 1.94 -4.71
C LYS A 53 13.97 1.07 -5.70
N SER A 54 13.89 -0.24 -5.44
CA SER A 54 13.19 -1.19 -6.31
C SER A 54 12.07 -1.87 -5.53
N PHE A 55 10.86 -1.60 -5.94
CA PHE A 55 9.65 -2.20 -5.38
C PHE A 55 8.54 -2.20 -6.43
N SER A 56 7.56 -3.06 -6.25
CA SER A 56 6.34 -3.11 -7.05
C SER A 56 5.15 -3.51 -6.17
N GLY A 57 3.95 -3.22 -6.64
CA GLY A 57 2.78 -3.62 -5.88
C GLY A 57 1.48 -3.31 -6.58
N THR A 58 0.43 -3.94 -6.09
CA THR A 58 -0.95 -3.72 -6.51
C THR A 58 -1.77 -3.28 -5.31
N VAL A 59 -2.55 -2.23 -5.51
CA VAL A 59 -3.54 -1.74 -4.54
C VAL A 59 -4.91 -1.81 -5.19
N VAL A 60 -5.81 -2.55 -4.57
CA VAL A 60 -7.22 -2.60 -4.97
C VAL A 60 -7.98 -1.63 -4.09
N ILE A 61 -8.63 -0.63 -4.67
CA ILE A 61 -9.38 0.39 -3.93
C ILE A 61 -10.87 0.24 -4.24
N ASP A 62 -11.67 -0.02 -3.22
CA ASP A 62 -13.14 0.02 -3.28
C ASP A 62 -13.59 1.40 -2.75
N ASP A 63 -13.96 2.30 -3.67
CA ASP A 63 -14.39 3.66 -3.32
C ASP A 63 -15.73 3.70 -2.57
N ALA A 64 -16.57 2.69 -2.72
CA ALA A 64 -17.83 2.59 -1.98
C ALA A 64 -17.57 2.18 -0.52
N ASP A 65 -16.58 1.31 -0.31
CA ASP A 65 -16.21 0.85 1.03
C ASP A 65 -14.71 0.55 1.11
N LEU A 66 -13.92 1.53 1.56
CA LEU A 66 -12.47 1.40 1.70
C LEU A 66 -12.03 0.21 2.57
N THR A 67 -12.92 -0.34 3.43
CA THR A 67 -12.58 -1.53 4.23
C THR A 67 -12.45 -2.81 3.40
N LYS A 68 -12.93 -2.80 2.16
CA LYS A 68 -12.79 -3.89 1.18
C LYS A 68 -11.57 -3.75 0.28
N SER A 69 -10.80 -2.68 0.47
CA SER A 69 -9.54 -2.46 -0.25
C SER A 69 -8.47 -3.45 0.20
N SER A 70 -7.48 -3.69 -0.68
CA SER A 70 -6.36 -4.58 -0.37
C SER A 70 -5.06 -4.08 -0.98
N VAL A 71 -3.94 -4.53 -0.40
CA VAL A 71 -2.58 -4.13 -0.81
C VAL A 71 -1.70 -5.37 -0.87
N LYS A 72 -0.92 -5.50 -1.93
CA LYS A 72 0.17 -6.46 -2.05
C LYS A 72 1.40 -5.77 -2.62
N VAL A 73 2.52 -5.81 -1.90
CA VAL A 73 3.77 -5.15 -2.28
C VAL A 73 4.91 -6.14 -2.18
N GLU A 74 5.82 -6.06 -3.14
CA GLU A 74 7.12 -6.74 -3.15
C GLU A 74 8.23 -5.70 -3.24
N ILE A 75 9.29 -5.86 -2.45
CA ILE A 75 10.42 -4.93 -2.35
C ILE A 75 11.70 -5.73 -2.51
N ASP A 76 12.61 -5.26 -3.37
CA ASP A 76 13.93 -5.81 -3.55
C ASP A 76 14.84 -5.35 -2.40
N THR A 77 15.27 -6.28 -1.55
CA THR A 77 16.12 -5.97 -0.39
C THR A 77 17.49 -5.45 -0.79
N ALA A 78 18.03 -5.88 -1.95
CA ALA A 78 19.31 -5.41 -2.47
C ALA A 78 19.26 -3.93 -2.93
N SER A 79 18.06 -3.35 -3.08
CA SER A 79 17.87 -1.95 -3.48
C SER A 79 17.97 -0.95 -2.33
N VAL A 80 18.35 -1.39 -1.13
CA VAL A 80 18.52 -0.53 0.04
C VAL A 80 19.57 0.56 -0.24
N ASP A 81 19.19 1.80 0.09
CA ASP A 81 20.01 2.99 -0.09
C ASP A 81 19.85 3.92 1.12
N THR A 82 20.93 4.21 1.78
CA THR A 82 21.00 5.16 2.90
C THR A 82 21.90 6.36 2.57
N GLY A 83 22.40 6.44 1.33
CA GLY A 83 23.30 7.48 0.88
C GLY A 83 24.77 7.30 1.30
N ILE A 84 25.14 6.15 1.88
CA ILE A 84 26.52 5.81 2.25
C ILE A 84 26.79 4.35 1.82
N GLU A 85 27.57 4.18 0.76
CA GLU A 85 27.85 2.89 0.13
C GLU A 85 28.31 1.80 1.11
N LYS A 86 29.31 2.09 1.96
CA LYS A 86 29.79 1.12 2.96
C LYS A 86 28.72 0.64 3.93
N ARG A 87 27.76 1.52 4.26
CA ARG A 87 26.64 1.15 5.11
C ARG A 87 25.64 0.30 4.33
N ASP A 88 25.39 0.65 3.09
CA ASP A 88 24.47 -0.09 2.23
C ASP A 88 24.98 -1.51 1.94
N GLU A 89 26.29 -1.65 1.71
CA GLU A 89 26.95 -2.98 1.60
C GLU A 89 26.78 -3.80 2.89
N HIS A 90 26.98 -3.19 4.06
CA HIS A 90 26.79 -3.87 5.34
C HIS A 90 25.32 -4.24 5.57
N LEU A 91 24.38 -3.39 5.18
CA LEU A 91 22.95 -3.71 5.26
C LEU A 91 22.55 -4.89 4.37
N LYS A 92 23.23 -5.09 3.24
CA LYS A 92 23.00 -6.22 2.33
C LYS A 92 23.60 -7.54 2.81
N SER A 93 24.55 -7.49 3.75
CA SER A 93 25.27 -8.65 4.27
C SER A 93 24.39 -9.55 5.16
N PRO A 94 24.86 -10.77 5.53
CA PRO A 94 24.19 -11.66 6.49
C PRO A 94 23.96 -11.06 7.89
N ASP A 95 24.66 -9.99 8.25
CA ASP A 95 24.43 -9.28 9.51
C ASP A 95 23.05 -8.59 9.56
N PHE A 96 22.46 -8.26 8.38
CA PHE A 96 21.20 -7.51 8.27
C PHE A 96 20.21 -8.19 7.32
N PHE A 97 20.05 -7.67 6.08
CA PHE A 97 19.03 -8.17 5.17
C PHE A 97 19.37 -9.53 4.54
N ASP A 98 20.65 -9.92 4.53
CA ASP A 98 21.11 -11.17 3.90
C ASP A 98 20.51 -11.37 2.51
N VAL A 99 20.73 -10.38 1.65
CA VAL A 99 20.03 -10.28 0.35
C VAL A 99 20.29 -11.48 -0.57
N ALA A 100 21.37 -12.24 -0.34
CA ALA A 100 21.67 -13.46 -1.09
C ALA A 100 20.64 -14.58 -0.80
N ASN A 101 20.21 -14.71 0.46
CA ASN A 101 19.24 -15.71 0.89
C ASN A 101 17.80 -15.15 0.98
N HIS A 102 17.67 -13.84 1.17
CA HIS A 102 16.40 -13.14 1.34
C HIS A 102 16.27 -11.95 0.37
N PRO A 103 16.23 -12.19 -0.95
CA PRO A 103 16.27 -11.12 -1.96
C PRO A 103 15.01 -10.24 -1.96
N LYS A 104 13.93 -10.71 -1.37
CA LYS A 104 12.63 -10.03 -1.38
C LYS A 104 12.06 -9.86 0.02
N MET A 105 11.44 -8.71 0.24
CA MET A 105 10.55 -8.42 1.34
C MET A 105 9.15 -8.23 0.78
N THR A 106 8.11 -8.74 1.43
CA THR A 106 6.72 -8.63 0.95
C THR A 106 5.78 -8.15 2.04
N PHE A 107 4.74 -7.42 1.64
CA PHE A 107 3.62 -7.09 2.51
C PHE A 107 2.32 -7.45 1.81
N THR A 108 1.44 -8.17 2.51
CA THR A 108 0.10 -8.52 2.01
C THR A 108 -0.92 -8.15 3.07
N SER A 109 -1.85 -7.25 2.74
CA SER A 109 -2.90 -6.84 3.68
C SER A 109 -3.86 -7.98 3.99
N THR A 110 -4.27 -8.09 5.25
CA THR A 110 -5.27 -9.05 5.73
C THR A 110 -6.58 -8.35 6.11
N SER A 111 -6.53 -7.07 6.48
CA SER A 111 -7.73 -6.27 6.74
C SER A 111 -7.45 -4.78 6.64
N VAL A 112 -8.50 -4.02 6.32
CA VAL A 112 -8.50 -2.56 6.33
C VAL A 112 -9.62 -2.09 7.25
N LYS A 113 -9.32 -1.17 8.16
CA LYS A 113 -10.30 -0.58 9.10
C LYS A 113 -10.21 0.94 9.05
N LYS A 114 -11.35 1.62 9.17
CA LYS A 114 -11.39 3.09 9.32
C LYS A 114 -11.09 3.47 10.76
N GLN A 115 -10.24 4.47 10.95
CA GLN A 115 -9.94 5.10 12.24
C GLN A 115 -9.95 6.62 12.07
N GLY A 116 -11.11 7.24 12.28
CA GLY A 116 -11.29 8.66 11.97
C GLY A 116 -11.04 8.96 10.50
N ALA A 117 -10.13 9.88 10.20
CA ALA A 117 -9.71 10.23 8.84
C ALA A 117 -8.64 9.28 8.25
N LYS A 118 -8.12 8.35 9.03
CA LYS A 118 -7.06 7.40 8.62
C LYS A 118 -7.60 6.01 8.41
N LEU A 119 -6.80 5.16 7.75
CA LEU A 119 -7.05 3.74 7.64
C LEU A 119 -5.98 2.97 8.42
N LEU A 120 -6.38 1.92 9.12
CA LEU A 120 -5.49 0.92 9.66
C LEU A 120 -5.47 -0.25 8.68
N VAL A 121 -4.34 -0.45 8.02
CA VAL A 121 -4.12 -1.57 7.10
C VAL A 121 -3.27 -2.61 7.81
N ALA A 122 -3.91 -3.64 8.35
CA ALA A 122 -3.20 -4.79 8.93
C ALA A 122 -2.81 -5.75 7.81
N GLY A 123 -1.64 -6.37 7.95
CA GLY A 123 -1.15 -7.33 6.95
C GLY A 123 0.06 -8.08 7.46
N ASP A 124 0.48 -9.07 6.68
CA ASP A 124 1.64 -9.89 6.95
C ASP A 124 2.86 -9.31 6.23
N LEU A 125 3.85 -8.88 7.01
CA LEU A 125 5.16 -8.47 6.52
C LEU A 125 6.11 -9.68 6.59
N SER A 126 6.63 -10.09 5.42
CA SER A 126 7.70 -11.09 5.35
C SER A 126 9.02 -10.37 5.08
N LEU A 127 9.96 -10.51 6.00
CA LEU A 127 11.26 -9.85 5.98
C LEU A 127 12.30 -10.83 6.54
N HIS A 128 13.43 -10.99 5.85
CA HIS A 128 14.53 -11.87 6.28
C HIS A 128 14.05 -13.31 6.60
N GLY A 129 13.12 -13.84 5.79
CA GLY A 129 12.54 -15.16 5.97
C GLY A 129 11.52 -15.31 7.11
N VAL A 130 11.27 -14.26 7.88
CA VAL A 130 10.31 -14.26 8.99
C VAL A 130 9.07 -13.45 8.60
N THR A 131 7.89 -14.01 8.85
CA THR A 131 6.61 -13.33 8.60
C THR A 131 5.94 -12.95 9.91
N LYS A 132 5.57 -11.68 10.06
CA LYS A 132 4.89 -11.14 11.25
C LYS A 132 3.76 -10.21 10.85
N PRO A 133 2.69 -10.13 11.65
CA PRO A 133 1.64 -9.14 11.44
C PRO A 133 2.15 -7.73 11.73
N VAL A 134 1.88 -6.80 10.82
CA VAL A 134 2.18 -5.37 10.94
C VAL A 134 0.94 -4.57 10.59
N THR A 135 0.70 -3.46 11.29
CA THR A 135 -0.38 -2.54 10.96
C THR A 135 0.21 -1.21 10.50
N LEU A 136 -0.13 -0.84 9.27
CA LEU A 136 0.19 0.47 8.71
C LEU A 136 -0.93 1.46 9.07
N THR A 137 -0.55 2.65 9.53
CA THR A 137 -1.46 3.79 9.63
C THR A 137 -1.36 4.57 8.33
N VAL A 138 -2.46 4.61 7.56
CA VAL A 138 -2.50 5.16 6.20
C VAL A 138 -3.34 6.44 6.18
N GLU A 139 -2.81 7.48 5.56
CA GLU A 139 -3.52 8.70 5.17
C GLU A 139 -3.75 8.67 3.66
N GLY A 140 -4.99 8.92 3.24
CA GLY A 140 -5.43 8.71 1.87
C GLY A 140 -6.34 7.48 1.74
N PRO A 141 -6.57 6.94 0.53
CA PRO A 141 -6.08 7.50 -0.75
C PRO A 141 -6.72 8.86 -1.05
N THR A 142 -6.00 9.72 -1.77
CA THR A 142 -6.57 10.97 -2.27
C THR A 142 -7.68 10.69 -3.29
N LYS A 143 -8.42 11.73 -3.69
CA LYS A 143 -9.29 11.63 -4.88
C LYS A 143 -8.43 11.35 -6.12
N GLU A 144 -9.05 10.77 -7.13
CA GLU A 144 -8.43 10.58 -8.44
C GLU A 144 -8.04 11.94 -9.05
N TRP A 145 -6.86 11.97 -9.65
CA TRP A 145 -6.34 13.09 -10.41
C TRP A 145 -5.81 12.56 -11.74
N THR A 146 -6.05 13.28 -12.84
CA THR A 146 -5.44 12.94 -14.13
C THR A 146 -4.17 13.77 -14.31
N ASN A 147 -3.02 13.10 -14.40
CA ASN A 147 -1.74 13.76 -14.60
C ASN A 147 -1.57 14.26 -16.05
N PRO A 148 -0.56 15.12 -16.35
CA PRO A 148 -0.36 15.65 -17.71
C PRO A 148 -0.12 14.58 -18.78
N TYR A 149 0.19 13.36 -18.40
CA TYR A 149 0.37 12.22 -19.32
C TYR A 149 -0.91 11.42 -19.55
N GLY A 150 -2.04 11.86 -19.02
CA GLY A 150 -3.34 11.21 -19.16
C GLY A 150 -3.57 10.02 -18.25
N GLN A 151 -2.68 9.78 -17.28
CA GLN A 151 -2.84 8.70 -16.31
C GLN A 151 -3.70 9.17 -15.13
N VAL A 152 -4.59 8.31 -14.65
CA VAL A 152 -5.34 8.54 -13.42
C VAL A 152 -4.48 8.09 -12.24
N VAL A 153 -4.22 9.00 -11.31
CA VAL A 153 -3.33 8.77 -10.17
C VAL A 153 -4.01 9.11 -8.85
N ARG A 154 -3.51 8.54 -7.76
CA ARG A 154 -3.86 8.86 -6.37
C ARG A 154 -2.61 8.89 -5.51
N GLY A 155 -2.63 9.69 -4.45
CA GLY A 155 -1.59 9.71 -3.42
C GLY A 155 -2.05 9.01 -2.15
N ALA A 156 -1.10 8.39 -1.44
CA ALA A 156 -1.28 7.92 -0.08
C ALA A 156 0.05 7.98 0.67
N SER A 157 0.01 8.20 1.98
CA SER A 157 1.17 8.00 2.85
C SER A 157 0.85 6.96 3.92
N ALA A 158 1.88 6.27 4.40
CA ALA A 158 1.71 5.29 5.45
C ALA A 158 2.89 5.27 6.41
N THR A 159 2.61 5.00 7.68
CA THR A 159 3.62 4.86 8.72
C THR A 159 3.37 3.61 9.56
N ALA A 160 4.45 3.01 10.05
CA ALA A 160 4.39 1.95 11.06
C ALA A 160 5.68 1.94 11.88
N LYS A 161 5.67 1.21 12.99
CA LYS A 161 6.85 0.88 13.78
C LYS A 161 6.98 -0.62 13.89
N ILE A 162 8.18 -1.14 13.68
CA ILE A 162 8.49 -2.55 13.84
C ILE A 162 9.72 -2.71 14.73
N ASN A 163 9.84 -3.84 15.41
CA ASN A 163 11.10 -4.23 16.03
C ASN A 163 11.87 -5.11 15.04
N ARG A 164 13.04 -4.66 14.58
CA ARG A 164 13.85 -5.39 13.59
C ARG A 164 14.29 -6.77 14.07
N LYS A 165 14.47 -6.95 15.38
CA LYS A 165 14.86 -8.25 15.96
C LYS A 165 13.76 -9.30 15.84
N ASP A 166 12.49 -8.90 15.79
CA ASP A 166 11.37 -9.81 15.56
C ASP A 166 11.45 -10.51 14.18
N PHE A 167 12.23 -9.94 13.27
CA PHE A 167 12.50 -10.46 11.93
C PHE A 167 13.92 -11.06 11.79
N GLY A 168 14.61 -11.31 12.91
CA GLY A 168 15.93 -11.92 12.88
C GLY A 168 17.09 -10.96 12.56
N LEU A 169 16.84 -9.65 12.33
CA LEU A 169 17.90 -8.67 12.13
C LEU A 169 18.52 -8.30 13.49
N ALA A 170 19.29 -9.23 14.02
CA ALA A 170 19.77 -9.19 15.41
C ALA A 170 21.06 -8.40 15.60
N TRP A 171 21.78 -8.04 14.52
CA TRP A 171 23.05 -7.32 14.64
C TRP A 171 22.92 -6.10 15.55
N GLY A 172 23.89 -5.95 16.43
CA GLY A 172 23.95 -4.82 17.34
C GLY A 172 25.27 -4.82 18.08
N LYS A 173 25.85 -3.64 18.25
CA LYS A 173 26.98 -3.39 19.14
C LYS A 173 26.53 -2.52 20.28
N VAL A 174 27.14 -2.73 21.44
CA VAL A 174 27.00 -1.87 22.59
C VAL A 174 28.31 -1.11 22.73
N THR A 175 28.27 0.18 22.99
CA THR A 175 29.45 0.99 23.25
C THR A 175 30.03 0.63 24.61
N GLU A 176 31.27 1.02 24.89
CA GLU A 176 31.90 0.85 26.22
C GLU A 176 31.06 1.49 27.34
N ALA A 177 30.30 2.56 27.01
CA ALA A 177 29.38 3.22 27.93
C ALA A 177 28.01 2.53 28.06
N GLY A 178 27.80 1.35 27.40
CA GLY A 178 26.55 0.59 27.45
C GLY A 178 25.45 1.09 26.51
N ALA A 179 25.74 2.07 25.64
CA ALA A 179 24.74 2.58 24.68
C ALA A 179 24.59 1.67 23.48
N VAL A 180 23.35 1.43 23.03
CA VAL A 180 23.02 0.66 21.83
C VAL A 180 23.36 1.48 20.60
N VAL A 181 24.19 0.92 19.69
CA VAL A 181 24.61 1.63 18.47
C VAL A 181 23.46 1.78 17.48
N VAL A 182 22.60 0.76 17.30
CA VAL A 182 21.44 0.79 16.40
C VAL A 182 20.19 0.34 17.16
N ALA A 183 19.20 1.20 17.25
CA ALA A 183 17.94 0.90 17.93
C ALA A 183 17.25 -0.33 17.34
N GLU A 184 16.45 -0.98 18.16
CA GLU A 184 15.63 -2.13 17.72
C GLU A 184 14.38 -1.67 16.96
N GLU A 185 13.78 -0.54 17.39
CA GLU A 185 12.64 0.05 16.72
C GLU A 185 13.06 0.73 15.41
N VAL A 186 12.37 0.37 14.34
CA VAL A 186 12.47 0.98 13.01
C VAL A 186 11.13 1.60 12.66
N THR A 187 11.13 2.86 12.28
CA THR A 187 9.95 3.54 11.74
C THR A 187 9.90 3.33 10.23
N LEU A 188 8.78 2.86 9.71
CA LEU A 188 8.49 2.81 8.28
C LEU A 188 7.82 4.13 7.88
N GLU A 189 8.28 4.73 6.78
CA GLU A 189 7.79 6.00 6.24
C GLU A 189 7.56 5.82 4.73
N LEU A 190 6.30 5.72 4.30
CA LEU A 190 5.93 5.42 2.92
C LEU A 190 5.19 6.63 2.33
N GLU A 191 5.66 7.07 1.15
CA GLU A 191 4.98 8.07 0.31
C GLU A 191 4.71 7.41 -1.03
N LEU A 192 3.44 7.35 -1.42
CA LEU A 192 3.03 6.50 -2.51
C LEU A 192 2.22 7.27 -3.55
N GLU A 193 2.61 7.15 -4.80
CA GLU A 193 1.78 7.47 -5.95
C GLU A 193 1.26 6.16 -6.57
N LEU A 194 -0.05 6.11 -6.75
CA LEU A 194 -0.79 4.96 -7.25
C LEU A 194 -1.31 5.30 -8.64
N VAL A 195 -0.90 4.55 -9.66
CA VAL A 195 -1.39 4.72 -11.04
C VAL A 195 -2.48 3.69 -11.29
N LYS A 196 -3.65 4.16 -11.73
CA LYS A 196 -4.78 3.29 -12.07
C LYS A 196 -4.39 2.36 -13.21
N ALA A 197 -4.51 1.07 -12.99
CA ALA A 197 -4.27 0.08 -14.02
C ALA A 197 -5.31 0.22 -15.14
N ALA A 198 -4.89 0.07 -16.39
CA ALA A 198 -5.82 -0.01 -17.51
C ALA A 198 -6.78 -1.19 -17.27
N GLU A 199 -8.08 -0.96 -17.45
CA GLU A 199 -9.05 -2.07 -17.43
C GLU A 199 -8.66 -3.06 -18.53
N ALA A 200 -8.50 -4.33 -18.16
CA ALA A 200 -8.35 -5.37 -19.18
C ALA A 200 -9.57 -5.30 -20.12
N PRO A 201 -9.37 -5.40 -21.45
CA PRO A 201 -10.48 -5.43 -22.38
C PRO A 201 -11.48 -6.49 -21.92
N LYS A 202 -12.74 -6.09 -21.68
CA LYS A 202 -13.80 -7.06 -21.41
C LYS A 202 -13.83 -8.00 -22.60
N GLU A 203 -13.45 -9.25 -22.39
CA GLU A 203 -13.60 -10.31 -23.38
C GLU A 203 -15.05 -10.28 -23.86
N ALA A 204 -15.23 -9.92 -25.13
CA ALA A 204 -16.54 -9.81 -25.71
C ALA A 204 -17.21 -11.19 -25.59
N ALA A 205 -18.31 -11.25 -24.84
CA ALA A 205 -19.09 -12.48 -24.67
C ALA A 205 -19.40 -13.02 -26.07
N LYS A 206 -18.82 -14.21 -26.37
CA LYS A 206 -19.04 -14.93 -27.62
C LYS A 206 -20.54 -15.14 -27.78
N PRO A 207 -21.16 -14.75 -28.91
CA PRO A 207 -22.58 -14.96 -29.13
C PRO A 207 -22.88 -16.45 -28.99
N ALA A 208 -23.88 -16.79 -28.19
CA ALA A 208 -24.36 -18.16 -28.06
C ALA A 208 -24.92 -18.58 -29.43
N ASP A 209 -24.30 -19.58 -30.05
CA ASP A 209 -24.79 -20.25 -31.27
C ASP A 209 -26.19 -20.79 -31.00
N LYS A 210 -27.17 -20.19 -31.60
CA LYS A 210 -28.55 -20.76 -31.64
C LYS A 210 -28.53 -21.89 -32.64
N LYS A 211 -28.62 -23.12 -32.15
CA LYS A 211 -29.12 -24.27 -32.90
C LYS A 211 -30.64 -24.32 -32.86
#